data_5e444f1e07daecfd214ab4d99cd9a815
#
_entry.id   5e444f1e07daecfd214ab4d99cd9a815
#
_cell.length_a   1.000
_cell.length_b   1.000
_cell.length_c   1.000
_cell.angle_alpha   90.00
_cell.angle_beta   90.00
_cell.angle_gamma   90.00
#
_symmetry.space_group_name_H-M   'P 1'
#
loop_
_entity.id
_entity.type
_entity.pdbx_description
1 polymer ?
#
loop_
_entity_poly.entity_id
_entity_poly.type
_entity_poly.pdbx_seq_one_letter_code
_entity_poly.pdbx_strand_id
1 'polypeptide(L)'
;QFLISLLVMPDVWMRIPFIAVSNPELASYYNLPAKQCAYAEVFDNNGYYKLQEKLEEAYNKMPNQRTRFDKDLMKLDEQINIFQLINRQMLNLFPKEDDPNHKWYAPGDDLSAFTGKDSMFVARIMDWYLEEVQEGLRSNDWTKANEVAGMISTYQQAKNKTLDISPKKIQSELKYNKMDVFRYCKIGYLILGGLLLIFTFI
;
A
#
# COMPACT_ATOMS: atom_id res chain seq x y z
N GLN A 1 -5.05 4.82 -11.48
CA GLN A 1 -6.44 5.27 -11.21
C GLN A 1 -7.07 4.54 -10.02
N PHE A 2 -7.05 3.20 -9.96
CA PHE A 2 -7.63 2.40 -8.87
C PHE A 2 -7.12 2.80 -7.47
N LEU A 3 -5.80 2.83 -7.29
CA LEU A 3 -5.18 3.19 -6.01
C LEU A 3 -5.53 4.61 -5.55
N ILE A 4 -5.59 5.56 -6.48
CA ILE A 4 -5.97 6.95 -6.17
C ILE A 4 -7.43 7.01 -5.73
N SER A 5 -8.33 6.31 -6.42
CA SER A 5 -9.75 6.29 -6.03
C SER A 5 -9.97 5.66 -4.65
N LEU A 6 -9.15 4.68 -4.30
CA LEU A 6 -9.18 4.01 -2.99
C LEU A 6 -8.75 4.94 -1.85
N LEU A 7 -7.78 5.83 -2.12
CA LEU A 7 -7.32 6.85 -1.18
C LEU A 7 -8.31 8.02 -1.04
N VAL A 8 -8.95 8.42 -2.15
CA VAL A 8 -9.85 9.59 -2.19
C VAL A 8 -11.26 9.26 -1.69
N MET A 9 -11.72 8.03 -1.92
CA MET A 9 -13.07 7.58 -1.57
C MET A 9 -13.04 6.28 -0.76
N PRO A 10 -12.35 6.25 0.42
CA PRO A 10 -12.22 5.03 1.21
C PRO A 10 -13.57 4.47 1.64
N ASP A 11 -14.52 5.33 2.03
CA ASP A 11 -15.85 4.92 2.49
C ASP A 11 -16.67 4.20 1.41
N VAL A 12 -16.48 4.57 0.16
CA VAL A 12 -17.10 3.89 -0.99
C VAL A 12 -16.48 2.50 -1.16
N TRP A 13 -15.15 2.42 -1.14
CA TRP A 13 -14.43 1.17 -1.32
C TRP A 13 -14.63 0.18 -0.16
N MET A 14 -14.85 0.68 1.06
CA MET A 14 -15.22 -0.17 2.21
C MET A 14 -16.51 -0.98 1.98
N ARG A 15 -17.40 -0.53 1.10
CA ARG A 15 -18.69 -1.15 0.81
C ARG A 15 -18.73 -1.95 -0.49
N ILE A 16 -17.73 -1.81 -1.34
CA ILE A 16 -17.63 -2.55 -2.60
C ILE A 16 -17.04 -3.94 -2.34
N PRO A 17 -17.69 -5.03 -2.79
CA PRO A 17 -17.18 -6.40 -2.62
C PRO A 17 -16.07 -6.68 -3.64
N PHE A 18 -14.80 -6.52 -3.24
CA PHE A 18 -13.64 -6.81 -4.07
C PHE A 18 -12.60 -7.73 -3.40
N ILE A 19 -12.77 -7.99 -2.10
CA ILE A 19 -11.89 -8.88 -1.33
C ILE A 19 -12.29 -10.32 -1.60
N ALA A 20 -11.37 -11.13 -2.13
CA ALA A 20 -11.69 -12.50 -2.54
C ALA A 20 -11.88 -13.44 -1.35
N VAL A 21 -13.02 -14.14 -1.31
CA VAL A 21 -13.32 -15.22 -0.36
C VAL A 21 -13.21 -16.55 -1.09
N SER A 22 -12.06 -17.22 -0.98
CA SER A 22 -11.73 -18.41 -1.77
C SER A 22 -12.36 -19.69 -1.22
N ASN A 23 -12.79 -19.71 0.04
CA ASN A 23 -13.26 -20.90 0.73
C ASN A 23 -14.76 -20.78 1.08
N PRO A 24 -15.63 -21.63 0.54
CA PRO A 24 -17.07 -21.60 0.84
C PRO A 24 -17.41 -21.87 2.32
N GLU A 25 -16.61 -22.71 3.01
CA GLU A 25 -16.78 -22.99 4.43
C GLU A 25 -16.52 -21.75 5.26
N LEU A 26 -15.49 -20.98 4.91
CA LEU A 26 -15.16 -19.69 5.54
C LEU A 26 -16.26 -18.65 5.30
N ALA A 27 -16.77 -18.56 4.06
CA ALA A 27 -17.89 -17.68 3.72
C ALA A 27 -19.13 -18.00 4.57
N SER A 28 -19.47 -19.29 4.69
CA SER A 28 -20.60 -19.75 5.49
C SER A 28 -20.40 -19.49 7.00
N TYR A 29 -19.21 -19.78 7.53
CA TYR A 29 -18.91 -19.61 8.95
C TYR A 29 -19.05 -18.17 9.44
N TYR A 30 -18.59 -17.20 8.63
CA TYR A 30 -18.64 -15.77 8.96
C TYR A 30 -19.83 -15.04 8.36
N ASN A 31 -20.72 -15.76 7.69
CA ASN A 31 -21.87 -15.18 6.98
C ASN A 31 -21.43 -14.08 5.98
N LEU A 32 -20.38 -14.39 5.20
CA LEU A 32 -19.88 -13.54 4.14
C LEU A 32 -20.44 -13.95 2.78
N PRO A 33 -20.54 -13.02 1.81
CA PRO A 33 -20.90 -13.36 0.44
C PRO A 33 -19.92 -14.36 -0.18
N ALA A 34 -20.42 -15.29 -0.97
CA ALA A 34 -19.61 -16.23 -1.70
C ALA A 34 -18.78 -15.51 -2.78
N LYS A 35 -17.52 -15.90 -2.92
CA LYS A 35 -16.51 -15.39 -3.86
C LYS A 35 -15.87 -14.07 -3.50
N GLN A 36 -16.61 -13.03 -3.12
CA GLN A 36 -16.06 -11.72 -2.79
C GLN A 36 -16.88 -11.07 -1.67
N CYS A 37 -16.20 -10.41 -0.75
CA CYS A 37 -16.83 -9.60 0.29
C CYS A 37 -16.31 -8.16 0.28
N ALA A 38 -17.06 -7.27 0.88
CA ALA A 38 -16.63 -5.90 1.15
C ALA A 38 -15.85 -5.85 2.48
N TYR A 39 -14.98 -4.84 2.61
CA TYR A 39 -14.22 -4.62 3.84
C TYR A 39 -15.16 -4.48 5.07
N ALA A 40 -16.26 -3.74 4.93
CA ALA A 40 -17.21 -3.53 6.02
C ALA A 40 -17.89 -4.83 6.52
N GLU A 41 -18.00 -5.86 5.66
CA GLU A 41 -18.70 -7.11 6.00
C GLU A 41 -17.90 -8.01 6.95
N VAL A 42 -16.59 -7.80 7.09
CA VAL A 42 -15.76 -8.55 8.05
C VAL A 42 -15.81 -7.99 9.48
N PHE A 43 -16.56 -6.93 9.69
CA PHE A 43 -16.86 -6.38 11.02
C PHE A 43 -18.32 -6.65 11.40
N ASP A 44 -18.58 -6.73 12.68
CA ASP A 44 -19.95 -6.82 13.20
C ASP A 44 -20.58 -5.42 13.34
N ASN A 45 -21.83 -5.38 13.79
CA ASN A 45 -22.57 -4.13 13.99
C ASN A 45 -21.98 -3.22 15.08
N ASN A 46 -21.11 -3.76 15.94
CA ASN A 46 -20.42 -3.02 17.00
C ASN A 46 -19.00 -2.59 16.56
N GLY A 47 -18.59 -2.92 15.34
CA GLY A 47 -17.27 -2.63 14.80
C GLY A 47 -16.17 -3.62 15.22
N TYR A 48 -16.53 -4.76 15.82
CA TYR A 48 -15.56 -5.81 16.14
C TYR A 48 -15.18 -6.64 14.91
N TYR A 49 -13.91 -6.97 14.81
CA TYR A 49 -13.38 -7.79 13.72
C TYR A 49 -13.78 -9.26 13.90
N LYS A 50 -14.69 -9.75 13.04
CA LYS A 50 -15.27 -11.10 13.13
C LYS A 50 -14.25 -12.23 13.07
N LEU A 51 -13.12 -12.01 12.39
CA LEU A 51 -12.12 -13.05 12.13
C LEU A 51 -11.16 -13.25 13.29
N GLN A 52 -11.09 -12.32 14.25
CA GLN A 52 -10.05 -12.22 15.28
C GLN A 52 -9.80 -13.54 16.02
N GLU A 53 -10.84 -14.15 16.58
CA GLU A 53 -10.70 -15.35 17.43
C GLU A 53 -10.06 -16.53 16.70
N LYS A 54 -10.58 -16.85 15.50
CA LYS A 54 -10.06 -17.97 14.71
C LYS A 54 -8.71 -17.66 14.06
N LEU A 55 -8.41 -16.41 13.81
CA LEU A 55 -7.09 -15.98 13.36
C LEU A 55 -6.04 -16.23 14.46
N GLU A 56 -6.30 -15.86 15.69
CA GLU A 56 -5.39 -16.11 16.81
C GLU A 56 -5.12 -17.61 16.96
N GLU A 57 -6.15 -18.45 16.87
CA GLU A 57 -6.00 -19.90 16.86
C GLU A 57 -5.11 -20.37 15.68
N ALA A 58 -5.34 -19.85 14.48
CA ALA A 58 -4.61 -20.23 13.27
C ALA A 58 -3.13 -19.81 13.33
N TYR A 59 -2.84 -18.61 13.84
CA TYR A 59 -1.47 -18.11 14.00
C TYR A 59 -0.69 -18.90 15.06
N ASN A 60 -1.35 -19.34 16.12
CA ASN A 60 -0.73 -20.14 17.19
C ASN A 60 -0.43 -21.59 16.78
N LYS A 61 -1.03 -22.09 15.69
CA LYS A 61 -0.72 -23.43 15.14
C LYS A 61 0.61 -23.44 14.40
N MET A 62 1.37 -24.52 14.54
CA MET A 62 2.53 -24.74 13.67
C MET A 62 2.10 -24.83 12.19
N PRO A 63 2.93 -24.39 11.22
CA PRO A 63 2.56 -24.37 9.81
C PRO A 63 2.06 -25.70 9.24
N ASN A 64 2.59 -26.83 9.72
CA ASN A 64 2.18 -28.19 9.34
C ASN A 64 0.84 -28.64 9.95
N GLN A 65 0.37 -27.97 11.01
CA GLN A 65 -0.89 -28.25 11.69
C GLN A 65 -2.04 -27.38 11.19
N ARG A 66 -1.74 -26.37 10.36
CA ARG A 66 -2.74 -25.47 9.79
C ARG A 66 -3.58 -26.20 8.75
N THR A 67 -4.88 -26.20 8.96
CA THR A 67 -5.87 -26.75 8.01
C THR A 67 -5.97 -25.86 6.78
N ARG A 68 -6.73 -26.31 5.80
CA ARG A 68 -7.06 -25.47 4.64
C ARG A 68 -7.86 -24.23 5.07
N PHE A 69 -8.80 -24.40 6.00
CA PHE A 69 -9.57 -23.30 6.58
C PHE A 69 -8.65 -22.24 7.20
N ASP A 70 -7.69 -22.65 8.05
CA ASP A 70 -6.75 -21.73 8.69
C ASP A 70 -5.95 -20.93 7.66
N LYS A 71 -5.45 -21.58 6.62
CA LYS A 71 -4.66 -20.92 5.55
C LYS A 71 -5.48 -19.93 4.74
N ASP A 72 -6.72 -20.29 4.39
CA ASP A 72 -7.61 -19.44 3.63
C ASP A 72 -8.09 -18.24 4.48
N LEU A 73 -8.29 -18.45 5.79
CA LEU A 73 -8.60 -17.40 6.77
C LEU A 73 -7.45 -16.38 6.90
N MET A 74 -6.21 -16.87 7.05
CA MET A 74 -5.01 -16.02 7.11
C MET A 74 -4.83 -15.23 5.81
N LYS A 75 -5.14 -15.83 4.66
CA LYS A 75 -5.07 -15.14 3.37
C LYS A 75 -6.14 -14.05 3.23
N LEU A 76 -7.34 -14.30 3.77
CA LEU A 76 -8.39 -13.27 3.80
C LEU A 76 -7.96 -12.10 4.69
N ASP A 77 -7.43 -12.38 5.88
CA ASP A 77 -6.89 -11.38 6.80
C ASP A 77 -5.78 -10.55 6.17
N GLU A 78 -4.85 -11.19 5.46
CA GLU A 78 -3.78 -10.50 4.72
C GLU A 78 -4.34 -9.50 3.70
N GLN A 79 -5.37 -9.87 2.93
CA GLN A 79 -6.01 -8.96 1.97
C GLN A 79 -6.68 -7.77 2.68
N ILE A 80 -7.33 -7.99 3.82
CA ILE A 80 -7.96 -6.96 4.63
C ILE A 80 -6.91 -6.00 5.19
N ASN A 81 -5.80 -6.54 5.70
CA ASN A 81 -4.67 -5.75 6.21
C ASN A 81 -4.00 -4.92 5.10
N ILE A 82 -3.82 -5.48 3.89
CA ILE A 82 -3.30 -4.74 2.74
C ILE A 82 -4.23 -3.56 2.40
N PHE A 83 -5.54 -3.77 2.37
CA PHE A 83 -6.49 -2.70 2.15
C PHE A 83 -6.38 -1.59 3.20
N GLN A 84 -6.26 -1.97 4.47
CA GLN A 84 -6.08 -1.05 5.58
C GLN A 84 -4.77 -0.25 5.48
N LEU A 85 -3.66 -0.92 5.13
CA LEU A 85 -2.37 -0.28 4.92
C LEU A 85 -2.40 0.73 3.77
N ILE A 86 -3.06 0.38 2.66
CA ILE A 86 -3.22 1.29 1.53
C ILE A 86 -3.99 2.54 1.97
N ASN A 87 -5.08 2.40 2.71
CA ASN A 87 -5.88 3.53 3.15
C ASN A 87 -5.16 4.43 4.17
N ARG A 88 -4.34 3.85 5.06
CA ARG A 88 -3.77 4.61 6.18
C ARG A 88 -2.33 5.07 5.94
N GLN A 89 -1.53 4.37 5.14
CA GLN A 89 -0.07 4.56 5.15
C GLN A 89 0.59 4.55 3.77
N MET A 90 -0.16 4.42 2.68
CA MET A 90 0.47 4.24 1.37
C MET A 90 1.17 5.49 0.84
N LEU A 91 0.72 6.66 1.21
CA LEU A 91 1.28 7.93 0.77
C LEU A 91 1.83 8.72 1.96
N ASN A 92 2.90 8.25 2.58
CA ASN A 92 3.64 9.03 3.56
C ASN A 92 4.37 10.17 2.86
N LEU A 93 3.72 11.32 2.74
CA LEU A 93 4.20 12.47 1.97
C LEU A 93 4.83 13.56 2.83
N PHE A 94 4.47 13.63 4.10
CA PHE A 94 4.79 14.77 4.95
C PHE A 94 5.82 14.42 6.01
N PRO A 95 7.11 14.74 5.77
CA PRO A 95 8.14 14.62 6.80
C PRO A 95 7.91 15.65 7.89
N LYS A 96 8.08 15.25 9.15
CA LYS A 96 8.11 16.17 10.28
C LYS A 96 9.53 16.53 10.62
N GLU A 97 9.82 17.82 10.61
CA GLU A 97 11.10 18.35 11.09
C GLU A 97 11.28 17.99 12.57
N ASP A 98 12.47 17.56 12.96
CA ASP A 98 12.84 17.21 14.34
C ASP A 98 12.13 15.98 14.95
N ASP A 99 11.51 15.12 14.14
CA ASP A 99 11.03 13.82 14.63
C ASP A 99 12.22 12.86 14.83
N PRO A 100 12.45 12.33 16.05
CA PRO A 100 13.59 11.48 16.36
C PRO A 100 13.58 10.15 15.59
N ASN A 101 12.41 9.71 15.12
CA ASN A 101 12.22 8.50 14.34
C ASN A 101 12.15 8.77 12.83
N HIS A 102 12.32 10.03 12.40
CA HIS A 102 12.17 10.45 11.00
C HIS A 102 10.84 10.00 10.37
N LYS A 103 9.75 10.04 11.17
CA LYS A 103 8.43 9.61 10.73
C LYS A 103 7.89 10.55 9.64
N TRP A 104 7.37 9.94 8.60
CA TRP A 104 6.58 10.61 7.59
C TRP A 104 5.10 10.32 7.79
N TYR A 105 4.26 11.28 7.50
CA TYR A 105 2.82 11.22 7.72
C TYR A 105 2.07 11.17 6.40
N ALA A 106 0.99 10.37 6.37
CA ALA A 106 0.07 10.32 5.26
C ALA A 106 -1.01 11.42 5.39
N PRO A 107 -1.69 11.81 4.31
CA PRO A 107 -2.79 12.77 4.37
C PRO A 107 -3.95 12.38 5.30
N GLY A 108 -4.15 11.09 5.55
CA GLY A 108 -5.20 10.56 6.43
C GLY A 108 -4.77 10.27 7.87
N ASP A 109 -3.50 10.55 8.22
CA ASP A 109 -3.00 10.37 9.57
C ASP A 109 -3.48 11.47 10.53
N ASP A 110 -3.25 11.26 11.84
CA ASP A 110 -3.38 12.34 12.82
C ASP A 110 -2.30 13.40 12.57
N LEU A 111 -2.73 14.54 12.05
CA LEU A 111 -1.88 15.67 11.71
C LEU A 111 -1.70 16.65 12.87
N SER A 112 -2.16 16.33 14.08
CA SER A 112 -2.01 17.18 15.29
C SER A 112 -0.54 17.45 15.66
N ALA A 113 0.37 16.60 15.19
CA ALA A 113 1.81 16.78 15.33
C ALA A 113 2.36 17.99 14.56
N PHE A 114 1.63 18.51 13.57
CA PHE A 114 2.02 19.68 12.80
C PHE A 114 1.40 20.96 13.39
N THR A 115 2.14 22.05 13.40
CA THR A 115 1.72 23.33 14.00
C THR A 115 1.91 24.49 13.00
N GLY A 116 1.17 25.59 13.24
CA GLY A 116 1.33 26.81 12.46
C GLY A 116 1.05 26.65 10.97
N LYS A 117 1.94 27.15 10.13
CA LYS A 117 1.81 27.12 8.66
C LYS A 117 1.88 25.70 8.09
N ASP A 118 2.66 24.83 8.73
CA ASP A 118 2.81 23.44 8.30
C ASP A 118 1.50 22.67 8.48
N SER A 119 0.78 22.88 9.58
CA SER A 119 -0.52 22.25 9.82
C SER A 119 -1.52 22.60 8.72
N MET A 120 -1.61 23.87 8.35
CA MET A 120 -2.52 24.32 7.27
C MET A 120 -2.13 23.73 5.90
N PHE A 121 -0.83 23.70 5.60
CA PHE A 121 -0.33 23.14 4.34
C PHE A 121 -0.64 21.65 4.24
N VAL A 122 -0.24 20.87 5.24
CA VAL A 122 -0.40 19.41 5.26
C VAL A 122 -1.88 18.99 5.21
N ALA A 123 -2.76 19.76 5.90
CA ALA A 123 -4.19 19.45 5.92
C ALA A 123 -4.91 19.68 4.59
N ARG A 124 -4.41 20.59 3.72
CA ARG A 124 -5.16 21.01 2.53
C ARG A 124 -4.50 20.70 1.20
N ILE A 125 -3.21 20.44 1.18
CA ILE A 125 -2.46 20.33 -0.08
C ILE A 125 -2.93 19.16 -0.94
N MET A 126 -3.36 18.04 -0.33
CA MET A 126 -3.85 16.89 -1.09
C MET A 126 -5.23 17.16 -1.70
N ASP A 127 -6.13 17.80 -0.97
CA ASP A 127 -7.44 18.18 -1.52
C ASP A 127 -7.24 19.11 -2.71
N TRP A 128 -6.39 20.12 -2.56
CA TRP A 128 -6.06 21.02 -3.64
C TRP A 128 -5.45 20.29 -4.84
N TYR A 129 -4.50 19.39 -4.60
CA TYR A 129 -3.92 18.58 -5.68
C TYR A 129 -4.98 17.78 -6.44
N LEU A 130 -5.93 17.18 -5.73
CA LEU A 130 -7.00 16.38 -6.34
C LEU A 130 -7.99 17.26 -7.12
N GLU A 131 -8.31 18.46 -6.64
CA GLU A 131 -9.13 19.43 -7.36
C GLU A 131 -8.47 19.82 -8.70
N GLU A 132 -7.17 20.13 -8.70
CA GLU A 132 -6.43 20.50 -9.91
C GLU A 132 -6.24 19.30 -10.87
N VAL A 133 -6.13 18.08 -10.35
CA VAL A 133 -6.15 16.86 -11.17
C VAL A 133 -7.51 16.66 -11.85
N GLN A 134 -8.63 16.91 -11.14
CA GLN A 134 -9.96 16.83 -11.74
C GLN A 134 -10.16 17.88 -12.82
N GLU A 135 -9.68 19.09 -12.60
CA GLU A 135 -9.73 20.15 -13.62
C GLU A 135 -8.84 19.82 -14.82
N GLY A 136 -7.64 19.29 -14.58
CA GLY A 136 -6.74 18.81 -15.63
C GLY A 136 -7.34 17.71 -16.50
N LEU A 137 -8.14 16.81 -15.89
CA LEU A 137 -8.88 15.79 -16.65
C LEU A 137 -9.98 16.39 -17.55
N ARG A 138 -10.58 17.51 -17.16
CA ARG A 138 -11.63 18.19 -17.93
C ARG A 138 -11.06 19.06 -19.05
N SER A 139 -10.02 19.82 -18.73
CA SER A 139 -9.43 20.83 -19.62
C SER A 139 -8.27 20.29 -20.46
N ASN A 140 -7.73 19.11 -20.14
CA ASN A 140 -6.49 18.56 -20.67
C ASN A 140 -5.26 19.46 -20.41
N ASP A 141 -5.34 20.32 -19.37
CA ASP A 141 -4.24 21.17 -18.90
C ASP A 141 -3.81 20.74 -17.50
N TRP A 142 -2.60 20.23 -17.38
CA TRP A 142 -2.01 19.68 -16.14
C TRP A 142 -1.09 20.66 -15.43
N THR A 143 -1.00 21.91 -15.90
CA THR A 143 -0.04 22.90 -15.40
C THR A 143 -0.21 23.13 -13.91
N LYS A 144 -1.43 23.40 -13.46
CA LYS A 144 -1.71 23.65 -12.03
C LYS A 144 -1.51 22.41 -11.15
N ALA A 145 -1.93 21.23 -11.61
CA ALA A 145 -1.69 19.99 -10.87
C ALA A 145 -0.19 19.71 -10.68
N ASN A 146 0.61 19.99 -11.71
CA ASN A 146 2.07 19.88 -11.62
C ASN A 146 2.68 20.94 -10.68
N GLU A 147 2.15 22.16 -10.64
CA GLU A 147 2.57 23.19 -9.70
C GLU A 147 2.32 22.77 -8.26
N VAL A 148 1.13 22.22 -7.95
CA VAL A 148 0.80 21.74 -6.60
C VAL A 148 1.66 20.53 -6.22
N ALA A 149 1.92 19.60 -7.14
CA ALA A 149 2.87 18.50 -6.91
C ALA A 149 4.30 19.03 -6.64
N GLY A 150 4.71 20.10 -7.33
CA GLY A 150 5.96 20.81 -7.09
C GLY A 150 6.04 21.42 -5.67
N MET A 151 4.92 21.94 -5.15
CA MET A 151 4.86 22.47 -3.78
C MET A 151 5.06 21.36 -2.75
N ILE A 152 4.48 20.18 -2.96
CA ILE A 152 4.70 19.00 -2.09
C ILE A 152 6.18 18.62 -2.10
N SER A 153 6.81 18.53 -3.28
CA SER A 153 8.24 18.23 -3.40
C SER A 153 9.12 19.26 -2.71
N THR A 154 8.80 20.55 -2.84
CA THR A 154 9.53 21.64 -2.17
C THR A 154 9.40 21.54 -0.66
N TYR A 155 8.19 21.25 -0.15
CA TYR A 155 7.95 21.03 1.27
C TYR A 155 8.78 19.86 1.82
N GLN A 156 8.78 18.73 1.10
CA GLN A 156 9.56 17.56 1.46
C GLN A 156 11.06 17.87 1.55
N GLN A 157 11.60 18.59 0.59
CA GLN A 157 13.01 19.00 0.59
C GLN A 157 13.33 19.95 1.74
N ALA A 158 12.45 20.91 2.02
CA ALA A 158 12.65 21.89 3.09
C ALA A 158 12.62 21.26 4.49
N LYS A 159 11.76 20.25 4.70
CA LYS A 159 11.54 19.61 6.01
C LYS A 159 12.40 18.38 6.25
N ASN A 160 13.01 17.83 5.22
CA ASN A 160 13.80 16.62 5.30
C ASN A 160 15.30 16.92 5.28
N LYS A 161 15.77 17.70 6.23
CA LYS A 161 17.19 18.12 6.33
C LYS A 161 18.14 16.98 6.74
N THR A 162 17.61 15.92 7.35
CA THR A 162 18.40 14.83 7.94
C THR A 162 18.69 13.68 6.98
N LEU A 163 17.87 13.53 5.95
CA LEU A 163 18.06 12.50 4.92
C LEU A 163 18.65 13.14 3.67
N ASP A 164 19.90 12.81 3.34
CA ASP A 164 20.54 13.20 2.08
C ASP A 164 19.86 12.44 0.91
N ILE A 165 18.68 12.91 0.51
CA ILE A 165 17.95 12.41 -0.65
C ILE A 165 18.51 13.09 -1.89
N SER A 166 19.64 12.60 -2.35
CA SER A 166 20.22 13.06 -3.61
C SER A 166 19.38 12.59 -4.80
N PRO A 167 19.00 13.48 -5.75
CA PRO A 167 18.33 13.07 -6.98
C PRO A 167 19.06 11.97 -7.75
N LYS A 168 20.39 11.94 -7.65
CA LYS A 168 21.23 10.87 -8.25
C LYS A 168 20.99 9.52 -7.58
N LYS A 169 20.84 9.46 -6.25
CA LYS A 169 20.53 8.21 -5.53
C LYS A 169 19.17 7.68 -5.95
N ILE A 170 18.16 8.54 -6.01
CA ILE A 170 16.81 8.16 -6.46
C ILE A 170 16.84 7.63 -7.90
N GLN A 171 17.51 8.33 -8.82
CA GLN A 171 17.62 7.87 -10.20
C GLN A 171 18.37 6.54 -10.32
N SER A 172 19.42 6.36 -9.52
CA SER A 172 20.18 5.11 -9.51
C SER A 172 19.35 3.94 -8.99
N GLU A 173 18.55 4.16 -7.95
CA GLU A 173 17.62 3.17 -7.39
C GLU A 173 16.51 2.82 -8.37
N LEU A 174 15.88 3.83 -8.99
CA LEU A 174 14.87 3.62 -10.03
C LEU A 174 15.44 2.83 -11.22
N LYS A 175 16.67 3.15 -11.64
CA LYS A 175 17.36 2.42 -12.70
C LYS A 175 17.66 0.98 -12.30
N TYR A 176 18.16 0.76 -11.07
CA TYR A 176 18.42 -0.58 -10.53
C TYR A 176 17.14 -1.42 -10.48
N ASN A 177 16.05 -0.88 -9.95
CA ASN A 177 14.76 -1.56 -9.87
C ASN A 177 14.20 -1.88 -11.27
N LYS A 178 14.36 -0.96 -12.24
CA LYS A 178 13.93 -1.16 -13.62
C LYS A 178 14.78 -2.21 -14.37
N MET A 179 16.03 -2.37 -13.99
CA MET A 179 16.95 -3.34 -14.62
C MET A 179 16.62 -4.79 -14.27
N ASP A 180 15.83 -5.06 -13.22
CA ASP A 180 15.46 -6.42 -12.78
C ASP A 180 16.65 -7.40 -12.78
N VAL A 181 17.74 -6.96 -12.15
CA VAL A 181 19.06 -7.63 -12.20
C VAL A 181 18.97 -9.10 -11.80
N PHE A 182 18.19 -9.41 -10.77
CA PHE A 182 18.05 -10.78 -10.29
C PHE A 182 17.39 -11.71 -11.31
N ARG A 183 16.48 -11.20 -12.12
CA ARG A 183 15.84 -11.98 -13.20
C ARG A 183 16.85 -12.35 -14.27
N TYR A 184 17.69 -11.40 -14.70
CA TYR A 184 18.73 -11.66 -15.70
C TYR A 184 19.83 -12.57 -15.17
N CYS A 185 20.26 -12.40 -13.92
CA CYS A 185 21.18 -13.30 -13.26
C CYS A 185 20.63 -14.75 -13.20
N LYS A 186 19.35 -14.92 -12.81
CA LYS A 186 18.68 -16.23 -12.79
C LYS A 186 18.73 -16.90 -14.15
N ILE A 187 18.41 -16.19 -15.23
CA ILE A 187 18.44 -16.71 -16.60
C ILE A 187 19.88 -17.08 -16.98
N GLY A 188 20.87 -16.21 -16.70
CA GLY A 188 22.27 -16.47 -16.96
C GLY A 188 22.80 -17.73 -16.26
N TYR A 189 22.49 -17.91 -14.99
CA TYR A 189 22.86 -19.11 -14.23
C TYR A 189 22.17 -20.36 -14.76
N LEU A 190 20.92 -20.28 -15.20
CA LEU A 190 20.21 -21.41 -15.77
C LEU A 190 20.81 -21.85 -17.11
N ILE A 191 21.18 -20.89 -17.96
CA ILE A 191 21.86 -21.19 -19.24
C ILE A 191 23.25 -21.80 -18.99
N LEU A 192 24.05 -21.18 -18.09
CA LEU A 192 25.37 -21.69 -17.77
C LEU A 192 25.33 -23.07 -17.15
N GLY A 193 24.41 -23.31 -16.21
CA GLY A 193 24.20 -24.61 -15.59
C GLY A 193 23.76 -25.66 -16.59
N GLY A 194 22.89 -25.31 -17.54
CA GLY A 194 22.46 -26.20 -18.64
C GLY A 194 23.63 -26.57 -19.57
N LEU A 195 24.47 -25.60 -19.93
CA LEU A 195 25.66 -25.86 -20.74
C LEU A 195 26.67 -26.78 -20.02
N LEU A 196 26.94 -26.52 -18.73
CA LEU A 196 27.85 -27.37 -17.95
C LEU A 196 27.28 -28.80 -17.83
N LEU A 197 25.99 -28.95 -17.68
CA LEU A 197 25.35 -30.27 -17.63
C LEU A 197 25.52 -31.02 -18.95
N ILE A 198 25.34 -30.36 -20.09
CA ILE A 198 25.58 -30.95 -21.41
C ILE A 198 27.05 -31.39 -21.55
N PHE A 199 28.02 -30.54 -21.18
CA PHE A 199 29.43 -30.88 -21.24
C PHE A 199 29.85 -32.04 -20.32
N THR A 200 29.07 -32.33 -19.27
CA THR A 200 29.32 -33.45 -18.36
C THR A 200 28.96 -34.80 -19.00
N PHE A 201 28.12 -34.80 -20.01
CA PHE A 201 27.66 -36.03 -20.70
C PHE A 201 28.28 -36.23 -22.08
N ILE A 202 29.14 -35.33 -22.56
CA ILE A 202 29.94 -35.44 -23.77
C ILE A 202 31.37 -35.77 -23.40
#